data_dd69832af0b38ac1eb4dd5fc3aaf4be2
#
_entry.id   dd69832af0b38ac1eb4dd5fc3aaf4be2
#
_cell.length_a   1.000
_cell.length_b   1.000
_cell.length_c   1.000
_cell.angle_alpha   90.00
_cell.angle_beta   90.00
_cell.angle_gamma   90.00
#
_symmetry.space_group_name_H-M   'P 1'
#
loop_
_entity.id
_entity.type
_entity.pdbx_description
1 polymer ?
#
loop_
_entity_poly.entity_id
_entity_poly.type
_entity_poly.pdbx_seq_one_letter_code
_entity_poly.pdbx_strand_id
1 'polypeptide(L)'
;MPFPELPASADDEVLLVSNCYEGGKAQWGSLLNEIGGRREGDVLVLEGGEVRLRLLENTGWARMHGGNLPALVPTGGSAQAVVVLADSLVVYGGGGPLLVDVASIPGRGVRVRSGRLGEILTAMLAGTLTFDHLVRDMDTSGVYQGDDGRPAFPAPAWTPHRSFPALPATTEALLVRTSFDDEDGWQALLAELGGIDEDGWVGADLDPEEIDVENYPLTALVVDDRTYEDLHPGQVPALVPPEKHTTLVALADTRTFTEPGWPLTVVDLYETPGQPAVLPCRKVGSMACNLQIANMDFRDYVAREGTRPWWENS
;
A
#
# COMPACT_ATOMS: atom_id res chain seq x y z
N MET A 1 18.15 -3.36 -8.60
CA MET A 1 18.05 -3.98 -9.94
C MET A 1 16.61 -3.87 -10.39
N PRO A 2 16.32 -3.49 -11.61
CA PRO A 2 14.95 -3.53 -12.08
C PRO A 2 14.45 -4.97 -12.05
N PHE A 3 13.23 -5.17 -11.54
CA PHE A 3 12.57 -6.45 -11.62
C PHE A 3 12.27 -6.81 -13.09
N PRO A 4 12.20 -8.11 -13.45
CA PRO A 4 11.78 -8.53 -14.77
C PRO A 4 10.36 -8.01 -15.10
N GLU A 5 10.14 -7.58 -16.34
CA GLU A 5 8.81 -7.20 -16.81
C GLU A 5 7.83 -8.38 -16.70
N LEU A 6 6.57 -8.07 -16.45
CA LEU A 6 5.50 -9.05 -16.50
C LEU A 6 5.17 -9.41 -17.96
N PRO A 7 4.77 -10.64 -18.27
CA PRO A 7 4.30 -10.97 -19.60
C PRO A 7 2.96 -10.26 -19.90
N ALA A 8 2.70 -9.99 -21.15
CA ALA A 8 1.36 -9.58 -21.58
C ALA A 8 0.35 -10.70 -21.30
N SER A 9 -0.85 -10.34 -20.85
CA SER A 9 -1.97 -11.26 -20.62
C SER A 9 -3.03 -11.14 -21.73
N ALA A 10 -3.81 -12.19 -21.92
CA ALA A 10 -5.03 -12.13 -22.73
C ALA A 10 -6.17 -11.44 -21.97
N ASP A 11 -7.26 -11.09 -22.68
CA ASP A 11 -8.38 -10.34 -22.08
C ASP A 11 -9.13 -11.11 -20.97
N ASP A 12 -9.09 -12.44 -21.02
CA ASP A 12 -9.69 -13.36 -20.05
C ASP A 12 -8.67 -13.88 -19.01
N GLU A 13 -7.41 -13.43 -19.09
CA GLU A 13 -6.34 -13.82 -18.20
C GLU A 13 -6.03 -12.75 -17.16
N VAL A 14 -5.86 -13.17 -15.91
CA VAL A 14 -5.29 -12.33 -14.84
C VAL A 14 -3.97 -12.96 -14.37
N LEU A 15 -2.94 -12.14 -14.21
CA LEU A 15 -1.66 -12.64 -13.73
C LEU A 15 -1.70 -12.90 -12.22
N LEU A 16 -1.27 -14.09 -11.80
CA LEU A 16 -1.02 -14.43 -10.41
C LEU A 16 0.48 -14.62 -10.22
N VAL A 17 1.11 -13.64 -9.59
CA VAL A 17 2.55 -13.52 -9.41
C VAL A 17 2.95 -14.02 -8.02
N SER A 18 3.95 -14.91 -7.94
CA SER A 18 4.57 -15.29 -6.67
C SER A 18 5.93 -14.60 -6.51
N ASN A 19 6.11 -13.83 -5.43
CA ASN A 19 7.41 -13.24 -5.05
C ASN A 19 8.13 -14.04 -3.95
N CYS A 20 7.52 -15.10 -3.41
CA CYS A 20 8.04 -15.94 -2.32
C CYS A 20 8.55 -17.30 -2.82
N TYR A 21 9.43 -17.28 -3.83
CA TYR A 21 9.88 -18.48 -4.51
C TYR A 21 10.78 -19.38 -3.65
N GLU A 22 11.67 -18.81 -2.85
CA GLU A 22 12.64 -19.56 -2.03
C GLU A 22 12.02 -19.96 -0.69
N GLY A 23 11.50 -21.14 -0.56
CA GLY A 23 10.94 -21.71 0.69
C GLY A 23 9.43 -21.79 0.70
N GLY A 24 8.73 -21.15 -0.25
CA GLY A 24 7.28 -21.08 -0.30
C GLY A 24 6.57 -22.12 -1.19
N LYS A 25 7.25 -23.14 -1.72
CA LYS A 25 6.62 -24.06 -2.69
C LYS A 25 5.44 -24.85 -2.14
N ALA A 26 5.50 -25.28 -0.88
CA ALA A 26 4.39 -25.99 -0.26
C ALA A 26 3.20 -25.05 -0.04
N GLN A 27 3.47 -23.85 0.43
CA GLN A 27 2.47 -22.81 0.67
C GLN A 27 1.88 -22.30 -0.64
N TRP A 28 2.68 -22.17 -1.70
CA TRP A 28 2.18 -21.87 -3.03
C TRP A 28 1.18 -22.93 -3.52
N GLY A 29 1.52 -24.22 -3.35
CA GLY A 29 0.59 -25.32 -3.65
C GLY A 29 -0.68 -25.27 -2.82
N SER A 30 -0.60 -24.95 -1.52
CA SER A 30 -1.75 -24.77 -0.64
C SER A 30 -2.63 -23.61 -1.09
N LEU A 31 -2.05 -22.47 -1.42
CA LEU A 31 -2.78 -21.31 -1.94
C LEU A 31 -3.55 -21.65 -3.21
N LEU A 32 -2.92 -22.33 -4.17
CA LEU A 32 -3.58 -22.73 -5.42
C LEU A 32 -4.76 -23.69 -5.15
N ASN A 33 -4.62 -24.59 -4.17
CA ASN A 33 -5.71 -25.48 -3.76
C ASN A 33 -6.86 -24.72 -3.09
N GLU A 34 -6.56 -23.69 -2.28
CA GLU A 34 -7.57 -22.85 -1.63
C GLU A 34 -8.32 -21.97 -2.64
N ILE A 35 -7.61 -21.45 -3.63
CA ILE A 35 -8.22 -20.68 -4.74
C ILE A 35 -9.19 -21.59 -5.52
N GLY A 36 -8.83 -22.87 -5.68
CA GLY A 36 -9.63 -23.85 -6.42
C GLY A 36 -9.46 -23.71 -7.93
N GLY A 37 -10.18 -24.55 -8.66
CA GLY A 37 -10.13 -24.58 -10.12
C GLY A 37 -9.30 -25.74 -10.67
N ARG A 38 -9.10 -25.75 -12.00
CA ARG A 38 -8.40 -26.82 -12.71
C ARG A 38 -7.10 -26.28 -13.30
N ARG A 39 -5.99 -26.89 -12.92
CA ARG A 39 -4.67 -26.51 -13.45
C ARG A 39 -4.42 -27.06 -14.86
N GLU A 40 -4.04 -26.21 -15.79
CA GLU A 40 -3.66 -26.51 -17.16
C GLU A 40 -2.27 -25.90 -17.46
N GLY A 41 -1.22 -26.64 -17.15
CA GLY A 41 0.15 -26.14 -17.28
C GLY A 41 0.46 -25.03 -16.31
N ASP A 42 0.70 -23.82 -16.84
CA ASP A 42 0.93 -22.58 -16.09
C ASP A 42 -0.33 -21.73 -15.91
N VAL A 43 -1.49 -22.26 -16.25
CA VAL A 43 -2.78 -21.59 -16.07
C VAL A 43 -3.64 -22.37 -15.07
N LEU A 44 -4.32 -21.63 -14.18
CA LEU A 44 -5.37 -22.13 -13.31
C LEU A 44 -6.72 -21.60 -13.83
N VAL A 45 -7.55 -22.49 -14.37
CA VAL A 45 -8.90 -22.17 -14.82
C VAL A 45 -9.83 -22.25 -13.62
N LEU A 46 -10.39 -21.11 -13.22
CA LEU A 46 -11.26 -21.02 -12.04
C LEU A 46 -12.64 -21.65 -12.30
N GLU A 47 -13.37 -21.94 -11.23
CA GLU A 47 -14.74 -22.48 -11.35
C GLU A 47 -15.63 -21.49 -12.12
N GLY A 48 -16.40 -22.01 -13.08
CA GLY A 48 -17.17 -21.20 -14.03
C GLY A 48 -16.47 -21.00 -15.38
N GLY A 49 -15.14 -21.19 -15.45
CA GLY A 49 -14.37 -21.19 -16.70
C GLY A 49 -14.16 -19.83 -17.37
N GLU A 50 -14.70 -18.76 -16.79
CA GLU A 50 -14.65 -17.39 -17.33
C GLU A 50 -13.35 -16.65 -16.99
N VAL A 51 -12.65 -17.07 -15.93
CA VAL A 51 -11.41 -16.45 -15.46
C VAL A 51 -10.28 -17.45 -15.49
N ARG A 52 -9.17 -17.05 -16.06
CA ARG A 52 -7.92 -17.79 -16.15
C ARG A 52 -6.83 -17.06 -15.38
N LEU A 53 -6.22 -17.72 -14.39
CA LEU A 53 -5.06 -17.18 -13.69
C LEU A 53 -3.79 -17.74 -14.33
N ARG A 54 -2.98 -16.88 -14.92
CA ARG A 54 -1.65 -17.24 -15.39
C ARG A 54 -0.67 -17.21 -14.22
N LEU A 55 -0.12 -18.36 -13.90
CA LEU A 55 0.76 -18.56 -12.76
C LEU A 55 2.19 -18.16 -13.12
N LEU A 56 2.72 -17.19 -12.41
CA LEU A 56 4.05 -16.64 -12.66
C LEU A 56 4.95 -16.83 -11.43
N GLU A 57 6.02 -17.57 -11.61
CA GLU A 57 7.03 -17.87 -10.61
C GLU A 57 8.41 -17.43 -11.16
N ASN A 58 9.07 -16.45 -10.53
CA ASN A 58 10.40 -16.01 -10.94
C ASN A 58 11.18 -15.49 -9.74
N THR A 59 12.37 -16.04 -9.52
CA THR A 59 13.29 -15.59 -8.46
C THR A 59 13.70 -14.12 -8.60
N GLY A 60 13.65 -13.56 -9.82
CA GLY A 60 13.90 -12.16 -10.09
C GLY A 60 12.90 -11.20 -9.43
N TRP A 61 11.74 -11.70 -8.99
CA TRP A 61 10.74 -10.91 -8.26
C TRP A 61 10.85 -11.06 -6.74
N ALA A 62 11.85 -11.78 -6.24
CA ALA A 62 12.10 -11.81 -4.80
C ALA A 62 12.26 -10.39 -4.24
N ARG A 63 11.61 -10.11 -3.12
CA ARG A 63 11.52 -8.79 -2.48
C ARG A 63 10.72 -7.71 -3.25
N MET A 64 10.06 -8.05 -4.36
CA MET A 64 9.10 -7.18 -4.99
C MET A 64 7.87 -7.04 -4.08
N HIS A 65 7.34 -5.84 -3.95
CA HIS A 65 6.07 -5.58 -3.25
C HIS A 65 4.99 -5.08 -4.23
N GLY A 66 3.72 -5.02 -3.76
CA GLY A 66 2.58 -4.68 -4.62
C GLY A 66 2.74 -3.36 -5.36
N GLY A 67 3.30 -2.33 -4.71
CA GLY A 67 3.53 -1.02 -5.33
C GLY A 67 4.46 -1.03 -6.54
N ASN A 68 5.31 -2.05 -6.70
CA ASN A 68 6.21 -2.15 -7.85
C ASN A 68 5.51 -2.70 -9.11
N LEU A 69 4.39 -3.41 -8.95
CA LEU A 69 3.72 -4.12 -10.06
C LEU A 69 3.31 -3.21 -11.23
N PRO A 70 2.77 -1.99 -11.01
CA PRO A 70 2.37 -1.14 -12.13
C PRO A 70 3.51 -0.81 -13.10
N ALA A 71 4.73 -0.65 -12.58
CA ALA A 71 5.91 -0.35 -13.42
C ALA A 71 6.38 -1.55 -14.25
N LEU A 72 5.90 -2.76 -13.95
CA LEU A 72 6.31 -4.00 -14.62
C LEU A 72 5.30 -4.47 -15.65
N VAL A 73 4.10 -3.87 -15.67
CA VAL A 73 3.06 -4.19 -16.68
C VAL A 73 3.48 -3.59 -18.03
N PRO A 74 3.50 -4.38 -19.13
CA PRO A 74 3.89 -3.90 -20.44
C PRO A 74 3.00 -2.75 -20.91
N THR A 75 3.60 -1.67 -21.40
CA THR A 75 2.87 -0.57 -22.04
C THR A 75 2.35 -1.03 -23.41
N GLY A 76 1.02 -0.99 -23.61
CA GLY A 76 0.39 -1.31 -24.89
C GLY A 76 -0.17 -2.74 -25.02
N GLY A 77 -0.18 -3.51 -23.94
CA GLY A 77 -0.96 -4.76 -23.86
C GLY A 77 -2.45 -4.51 -23.62
N SER A 78 -3.26 -5.57 -23.63
CA SER A 78 -4.65 -5.53 -23.17
C SER A 78 -4.68 -4.90 -21.77
N ALA A 79 -5.63 -3.98 -21.55
CA ALA A 79 -5.69 -3.19 -20.32
C ALA A 79 -6.08 -4.08 -19.13
N GLN A 80 -5.08 -4.75 -18.57
CA GLN A 80 -5.24 -5.48 -17.32
C GLN A 80 -5.55 -4.46 -16.22
N ALA A 81 -6.68 -4.62 -15.55
CA ALA A 81 -7.08 -3.70 -14.48
C ALA A 81 -6.43 -4.07 -13.14
N VAL A 82 -6.07 -5.34 -12.97
CA VAL A 82 -5.57 -5.90 -11.72
C VAL A 82 -4.53 -6.99 -11.94
N VAL A 83 -3.53 -7.04 -11.06
CA VAL A 83 -2.59 -8.16 -10.92
C VAL A 83 -2.77 -8.76 -9.53
N VAL A 84 -2.72 -10.08 -9.41
CA VAL A 84 -2.79 -10.80 -8.14
C VAL A 84 -1.38 -11.14 -7.68
N LEU A 85 -1.03 -10.78 -6.45
CA LEU A 85 0.26 -11.07 -5.84
C LEU A 85 0.10 -12.07 -4.69
N ALA A 86 0.82 -13.16 -4.76
CA ALA A 86 1.06 -14.07 -3.64
C ALA A 86 2.38 -13.67 -2.98
N ASP A 87 2.29 -12.89 -1.93
CA ASP A 87 3.42 -12.37 -1.17
C ASP A 87 3.74 -13.20 0.09
N SER A 88 4.69 -12.74 0.90
CA SER A 88 5.07 -13.40 2.14
C SER A 88 3.93 -13.52 3.14
N LEU A 89 3.03 -12.55 3.22
CA LEU A 89 1.88 -12.61 4.13
C LEU A 89 0.94 -13.76 3.78
N VAL A 90 0.67 -13.97 2.49
CA VAL A 90 -0.12 -15.12 2.02
C VAL A 90 0.57 -16.44 2.34
N VAL A 91 1.87 -16.50 2.08
CA VAL A 91 2.67 -17.72 2.23
C VAL A 91 2.82 -18.13 3.70
N TYR A 92 2.88 -17.18 4.62
CA TYR A 92 3.04 -17.43 6.06
C TYR A 92 1.73 -17.31 6.87
N GLY A 93 0.58 -17.24 6.20
CA GLY A 93 -0.75 -17.39 6.83
C GLY A 93 -1.39 -16.08 7.28
N GLY A 94 -0.93 -14.94 6.80
CA GLY A 94 -1.49 -13.61 7.10
C GLY A 94 -2.36 -13.08 5.94
N GLY A 95 -3.65 -13.32 5.97
CA GLY A 95 -4.57 -12.80 4.94
C GLY A 95 -4.57 -13.63 3.65
N GLY A 96 -5.29 -13.18 2.63
CA GLY A 96 -5.34 -13.83 1.33
C GLY A 96 -4.45 -13.12 0.30
N PRO A 97 -4.50 -13.54 -0.99
CA PRO A 97 -3.75 -12.90 -2.05
C PRO A 97 -4.08 -11.42 -2.17
N LEU A 98 -3.06 -10.63 -2.51
CA LEU A 98 -3.16 -9.19 -2.70
C LEU A 98 -3.57 -8.92 -4.16
N LEU A 99 -4.70 -8.27 -4.36
CA LEU A 99 -5.03 -7.64 -5.63
C LEU A 99 -4.37 -6.27 -5.68
N VAL A 100 -3.70 -5.97 -6.78
CA VAL A 100 -3.06 -4.67 -7.00
C VAL A 100 -3.70 -4.00 -8.20
N ASP A 101 -4.19 -2.78 -8.00
CA ASP A 101 -4.71 -1.93 -9.07
C ASP A 101 -3.54 -1.50 -9.98
N VAL A 102 -3.66 -1.74 -11.26
CA VAL A 102 -2.67 -1.31 -12.25
C VAL A 102 -3.27 -0.36 -13.29
N ALA A 103 -4.53 0.05 -13.12
CA ALA A 103 -5.27 0.87 -14.05
C ALA A 103 -5.79 2.18 -13.43
N SER A 104 -6.64 2.13 -12.39
CA SER A 104 -7.36 3.31 -11.88
C SER A 104 -6.46 4.17 -10.99
N ILE A 105 -5.93 3.60 -9.91
CA ILE A 105 -4.94 4.21 -9.01
C ILE A 105 -3.80 3.21 -8.88
N PRO A 106 -2.84 3.21 -9.82
CA PRO A 106 -1.81 2.19 -9.88
C PRO A 106 -0.99 2.11 -8.61
N GLY A 107 -0.81 0.89 -8.08
CA GLY A 107 0.01 0.60 -6.90
C GLY A 107 -0.78 0.35 -5.62
N ARG A 108 -2.05 0.77 -5.51
CA ARG A 108 -2.87 0.43 -4.35
C ARG A 108 -3.26 -1.05 -4.35
N GLY A 109 -3.42 -1.61 -3.17
CA GLY A 109 -3.73 -3.02 -2.98
C GLY A 109 -4.93 -3.27 -2.08
N VAL A 110 -5.57 -4.42 -2.26
CA VAL A 110 -6.61 -4.96 -1.37
C VAL A 110 -6.43 -6.47 -1.29
N ARG A 111 -6.45 -7.02 -0.08
CA ARG A 111 -6.38 -8.47 0.10
C ARG A 111 -7.77 -9.10 -0.07
N VAL A 112 -7.80 -10.32 -0.57
CA VAL A 112 -9.04 -11.08 -0.72
C VAL A 112 -8.84 -12.49 -0.18
N ARG A 113 -9.90 -13.09 0.36
CA ARG A 113 -9.84 -14.49 0.80
C ARG A 113 -9.62 -15.38 -0.41
N SER A 114 -8.69 -16.32 -0.33
CA SER A 114 -8.29 -17.20 -1.44
C SER A 114 -9.48 -17.88 -2.11
N GLY A 115 -10.41 -18.44 -1.33
CA GLY A 115 -11.61 -19.12 -1.87
C GLY A 115 -12.65 -18.18 -2.51
N ARG A 116 -12.49 -16.85 -2.39
CA ARG A 116 -13.38 -15.87 -3.06
C ARG A 116 -12.73 -15.20 -4.27
N LEU A 117 -11.47 -15.51 -4.55
CA LEU A 117 -10.73 -14.83 -5.62
C LEU A 117 -11.43 -14.97 -6.97
N GLY A 118 -11.93 -16.17 -7.31
CA GLY A 118 -12.63 -16.42 -8.57
C GLY A 118 -13.89 -15.58 -8.73
N GLU A 119 -14.75 -15.55 -7.71
CA GLU A 119 -15.96 -14.71 -7.68
C GLU A 119 -15.63 -13.23 -7.89
N ILE A 120 -14.63 -12.72 -7.17
CA ILE A 120 -14.23 -11.31 -7.21
C ILE A 120 -13.69 -10.95 -8.60
N LEU A 121 -12.78 -11.75 -9.16
CA LEU A 121 -12.22 -11.49 -10.48
C LEU A 121 -13.28 -11.58 -11.58
N THR A 122 -14.21 -12.55 -11.50
CA THR A 122 -15.35 -12.63 -12.42
C THR A 122 -16.19 -11.36 -12.39
N ALA A 123 -16.53 -10.86 -11.19
CA ALA A 123 -17.28 -9.63 -11.02
C ALA A 123 -16.53 -8.38 -11.52
N MET A 124 -15.21 -8.35 -11.35
CA MET A 124 -14.37 -7.27 -11.87
C MET A 124 -14.30 -7.27 -13.41
N LEU A 125 -14.09 -8.43 -14.02
CA LEU A 125 -14.08 -8.58 -15.49
C LEU A 125 -15.45 -8.24 -16.12
N ALA A 126 -16.53 -8.59 -15.43
CA ALA A 126 -17.89 -8.23 -15.83
C ALA A 126 -18.21 -6.73 -15.58
N GLY A 127 -17.33 -5.97 -14.94
CA GLY A 127 -17.54 -4.57 -14.60
C GLY A 127 -18.59 -4.32 -13.50
N THR A 128 -19.03 -5.35 -12.78
CA THR A 128 -20.01 -5.22 -11.68
C THR A 128 -19.32 -4.91 -10.34
N LEU A 129 -18.02 -5.15 -10.23
CA LEU A 129 -17.19 -4.80 -9.09
C LEU A 129 -15.98 -4.00 -9.56
N THR A 130 -15.74 -2.85 -8.95
CA THR A 130 -14.58 -2.00 -9.24
C THR A 130 -13.56 -2.08 -8.12
N PHE A 131 -12.32 -1.65 -8.39
CA PHE A 131 -11.30 -1.58 -7.34
C PHE A 131 -11.69 -0.62 -6.21
N ASP A 132 -12.41 0.46 -6.51
CA ASP A 132 -12.93 1.39 -5.50
C ASP A 132 -13.93 0.72 -4.54
N HIS A 133 -14.75 -0.22 -5.04
CA HIS A 133 -15.61 -1.02 -4.17
C HIS A 133 -14.80 -1.92 -3.24
N LEU A 134 -13.71 -2.53 -3.74
CA LEU A 134 -12.83 -3.36 -2.90
C LEU A 134 -12.19 -2.52 -1.78
N VAL A 135 -11.66 -1.34 -2.10
CA VAL A 135 -11.06 -0.43 -1.13
C VAL A 135 -12.07 0.03 -0.09
N ARG A 136 -13.28 0.43 -0.54
CA ARG A 136 -14.35 0.90 0.36
C ARG A 136 -14.77 -0.17 1.37
N ASP A 137 -14.88 -1.40 0.92
CA ASP A 137 -15.47 -2.51 1.69
C ASP A 137 -14.40 -3.44 2.31
N MET A 138 -13.13 -3.02 2.37
CA MET A 138 -12.09 -3.73 3.12
C MET A 138 -12.15 -3.42 4.61
N ASP A 139 -11.67 -4.35 5.43
CA ASP A 139 -11.49 -4.13 6.87
C ASP A 139 -10.16 -3.43 7.19
N THR A 140 -9.90 -3.20 8.47
CA THR A 140 -8.65 -2.55 8.94
C THR A 140 -7.39 -3.39 8.65
N SER A 141 -7.55 -4.68 8.39
CA SER A 141 -6.46 -5.57 7.93
C SER A 141 -6.28 -5.55 6.42
N GLY A 142 -6.97 -4.66 5.70
CA GLY A 142 -6.89 -4.56 4.25
C GLY A 142 -7.58 -5.69 3.49
N VAL A 143 -8.43 -6.48 4.16
CA VAL A 143 -9.12 -7.63 3.54
C VAL A 143 -10.53 -7.24 3.14
N TYR A 144 -10.87 -7.42 1.86
CA TYR A 144 -12.21 -7.21 1.34
C TYR A 144 -13.23 -8.14 2.00
N GLN A 145 -14.26 -7.56 2.58
CA GLN A 145 -15.33 -8.28 3.30
C GLN A 145 -16.59 -8.49 2.46
N GLY A 146 -16.78 -7.70 1.43
CA GLY A 146 -18.04 -7.57 0.70
C GLY A 146 -18.83 -6.36 1.19
N ASP A 147 -19.84 -5.99 0.42
CA ASP A 147 -20.72 -4.88 0.80
C ASP A 147 -21.61 -5.29 1.98
N ASP A 148 -21.23 -4.85 3.18
CA ASP A 148 -22.03 -4.96 4.40
C ASP A 148 -22.82 -3.69 4.71
N GLY A 149 -22.81 -2.71 3.78
CA GLY A 149 -23.43 -1.40 3.92
C GLY A 149 -22.69 -0.47 4.88
N ARG A 150 -21.50 -0.83 5.34
CA ARG A 150 -20.66 -0.04 6.24
C ARG A 150 -19.26 0.11 5.64
N PRO A 151 -19.04 1.12 4.78
CA PRO A 151 -17.70 1.35 4.26
C PRO A 151 -16.71 1.60 5.39
N ALA A 152 -15.59 0.89 5.38
CA ALA A 152 -14.50 1.12 6.33
C ALA A 152 -13.65 2.31 5.89
N PHE A 153 -13.55 2.54 4.59
CA PHE A 153 -12.76 3.59 3.99
C PHE A 153 -13.55 4.27 2.87
N PRO A 154 -13.55 5.60 2.80
CA PRO A 154 -14.17 6.29 1.69
C PRO A 154 -13.41 5.97 0.40
N ALA A 155 -14.14 5.60 -0.65
CA ALA A 155 -13.57 5.60 -1.99
C ALA A 155 -13.26 7.05 -2.40
N PRO A 156 -12.20 7.30 -3.18
CA PRO A 156 -11.93 8.64 -3.66
C PRO A 156 -13.11 9.15 -4.49
N ALA A 157 -13.50 10.40 -4.27
CA ALA A 157 -14.61 11.05 -5.00
C ALA A 157 -14.30 11.18 -6.51
N TRP A 158 -13.05 11.01 -6.91
CA TRP A 158 -12.56 11.10 -8.29
C TRP A 158 -11.32 10.24 -8.44
N THR A 159 -11.09 9.72 -9.64
CA THR A 159 -9.85 8.99 -9.94
C THR A 159 -8.77 10.00 -10.30
N PRO A 160 -7.66 10.06 -9.58
CA PRO A 160 -6.59 10.98 -9.90
C PRO A 160 -5.93 10.58 -11.22
N HIS A 161 -5.98 11.47 -12.21
CA HIS A 161 -5.33 11.27 -13.51
C HIS A 161 -3.91 11.85 -13.57
N ARG A 162 -3.47 12.50 -12.50
CA ARG A 162 -2.15 13.14 -12.45
C ARG A 162 -1.08 12.07 -12.23
N SER A 163 -0.05 12.08 -13.04
CA SER A 163 1.16 11.31 -12.81
C SER A 163 2.14 12.11 -11.95
N PHE A 164 2.81 11.44 -11.03
CA PHE A 164 3.80 12.04 -10.14
C PHE A 164 5.18 11.46 -10.45
N PRO A 165 6.28 12.21 -10.20
CA PRO A 165 7.63 11.66 -10.27
C PRO A 165 7.84 10.63 -9.17
N ALA A 166 8.88 9.78 -9.32
CA ALA A 166 9.28 8.86 -8.25
C ALA A 166 9.71 9.65 -7.00
N LEU A 167 9.35 9.13 -5.84
CA LEU A 167 9.80 9.66 -4.56
C LEU A 167 11.30 9.39 -4.34
N PRO A 168 11.98 10.14 -3.47
CA PRO A 168 13.38 9.89 -3.13
C PRO A 168 13.59 8.48 -2.55
N ALA A 169 14.66 7.81 -2.95
CA ALA A 169 15.03 6.51 -2.39
C ALA A 169 15.69 6.68 -1.02
N THR A 170 15.05 6.16 0.03
CA THR A 170 15.56 6.17 1.41
C THR A 170 15.24 4.86 2.12
N THR A 171 15.96 4.54 3.19
CA THR A 171 15.60 3.45 4.13
C THR A 171 14.77 3.96 5.30
N GLU A 172 14.74 5.26 5.51
CA GLU A 172 13.97 5.92 6.56
C GLU A 172 12.56 6.29 6.07
N ALA A 173 11.83 7.03 6.88
CA ALA A 173 10.55 7.59 6.49
C ALA A 173 10.69 8.76 5.50
N LEU A 174 9.62 9.04 4.76
CA LEU A 174 9.44 10.27 3.98
C LEU A 174 8.31 11.11 4.58
N LEU A 175 8.52 12.41 4.70
CA LEU A 175 7.46 13.39 4.98
C LEU A 175 7.21 14.19 3.71
N VAL A 176 6.07 13.94 3.05
CA VAL A 176 5.73 14.56 1.76
C VAL A 176 4.65 15.60 1.96
N ARG A 177 4.92 16.84 1.57
CA ARG A 177 3.92 17.91 1.54
C ARG A 177 3.02 17.73 0.32
N THR A 178 1.70 17.62 0.55
CA THR A 178 0.71 17.44 -0.52
C THR A 178 -0.35 18.54 -0.54
N SER A 179 -0.38 19.42 0.49
CA SER A 179 -1.20 20.63 0.53
C SER A 179 -0.32 21.86 0.70
N PHE A 180 -0.52 22.87 -0.16
CA PHE A 180 0.34 24.06 -0.26
C PHE A 180 -0.42 25.37 0.02
N ASP A 181 -1.63 25.28 0.58
CA ASP A 181 -2.47 26.44 0.86
C ASP A 181 -2.10 27.16 2.18
N ASP A 182 -1.35 26.48 3.08
CA ASP A 182 -0.96 27.00 4.38
C ASP A 182 0.56 26.86 4.59
N GLU A 183 1.30 27.92 4.26
CA GLU A 183 2.76 27.96 4.46
C GLU A 183 3.13 28.11 5.94
N ASP A 184 2.38 28.93 6.68
CA ASP A 184 2.66 29.13 8.11
C ASP A 184 2.40 27.84 8.90
N GLY A 185 1.34 27.09 8.53
CA GLY A 185 1.03 25.77 9.07
C GLY A 185 2.12 24.74 8.75
N TRP A 186 2.66 24.76 7.54
CA TRP A 186 3.77 23.90 7.17
C TRP A 186 5.01 24.15 8.01
N GLN A 187 5.40 25.41 8.18
CA GLN A 187 6.56 25.79 9.01
C GLN A 187 6.33 25.42 10.49
N ALA A 188 5.11 25.56 10.98
CA ALA A 188 4.76 25.15 12.34
C ALA A 188 4.84 23.63 12.54
N LEU A 189 4.39 22.82 11.56
CA LEU A 189 4.56 21.38 11.57
C LEU A 189 6.03 20.96 11.61
N LEU A 190 6.88 21.58 10.76
CA LEU A 190 8.32 21.29 10.76
C LEU A 190 8.96 21.63 12.11
N ALA A 191 8.59 22.76 12.72
CA ALA A 191 9.04 23.13 14.05
C ALA A 191 8.59 22.14 15.14
N GLU A 192 7.34 21.63 15.06
CA GLU A 192 6.80 20.63 15.96
C GLU A 192 7.57 19.28 15.86
N LEU A 193 8.09 18.95 14.68
CA LEU A 193 8.92 17.78 14.42
C LEU A 193 10.41 17.97 14.73
N GLY A 194 10.78 19.08 15.35
CA GLY A 194 12.16 19.37 15.77
C GLY A 194 12.97 20.23 14.80
N GLY A 195 12.34 20.73 13.73
CA GLY A 195 12.99 21.50 12.67
C GLY A 195 13.58 20.63 11.57
N ILE A 196 13.99 21.29 10.49
CA ILE A 196 14.65 20.66 9.35
C ILE A 196 16.15 20.97 9.37
N ASP A 197 17.00 19.97 9.18
CA ASP A 197 18.44 20.12 9.11
C ASP A 197 18.95 20.56 7.71
N GLU A 198 20.28 20.74 7.57
CA GLU A 198 20.90 21.15 6.32
C GLU A 198 20.74 20.14 5.17
N ASP A 199 20.53 18.84 5.48
CA ASP A 199 20.37 17.75 4.54
C ASP A 199 18.89 17.47 4.21
N GLY A 200 17.96 18.23 4.79
CA GLY A 200 16.53 18.14 4.53
C GLY A 200 15.78 17.12 5.40
N TRP A 201 16.34 16.75 6.55
CA TRP A 201 15.71 15.83 7.48
C TRP A 201 15.03 16.52 8.64
N VAL A 202 13.95 15.94 9.14
CA VAL A 202 13.37 16.24 10.45
C VAL A 202 13.75 15.16 11.44
N GLY A 203 13.95 15.52 12.71
CA GLY A 203 14.21 14.59 13.81
C GLY A 203 15.60 13.94 13.82
N ALA A 204 16.53 14.33 12.93
CA ALA A 204 17.85 13.72 12.83
C ALA A 204 18.80 14.11 13.98
N ASP A 205 18.65 15.30 14.52
CA ASP A 205 19.56 15.89 15.53
C ASP A 205 19.06 15.75 16.98
N LEU A 206 18.08 14.90 17.21
CA LEU A 206 17.53 14.69 18.56
C LEU A 206 18.51 13.87 19.41
N ASP A 207 18.79 14.35 20.63
CA ASP A 207 19.62 13.63 21.59
C ASP A 207 18.93 12.32 21.99
N PRO A 208 19.56 11.14 21.80
CA PRO A 208 18.98 9.86 22.17
C PRO A 208 18.60 9.75 23.68
N GLU A 209 19.24 10.54 24.54
CA GLU A 209 18.94 10.57 25.98
C GLU A 209 17.66 11.39 26.30
N GLU A 210 17.24 12.25 25.38
CA GLU A 210 16.02 13.06 25.50
C GLU A 210 14.80 12.43 24.82
N ILE A 211 14.98 11.28 24.14
CA ILE A 211 13.90 10.60 23.42
C ILE A 211 12.90 10.02 24.40
N ASP A 212 11.68 10.53 24.36
CA ASP A 212 10.53 9.90 25.01
C ASP A 212 10.09 8.67 24.21
N VAL A 213 10.18 7.49 24.84
CA VAL A 213 9.82 6.20 24.19
C VAL A 213 8.35 6.18 23.77
N GLU A 214 7.47 6.90 24.47
CA GLU A 214 6.04 6.99 24.13
C GLU A 214 5.78 7.95 22.94
N ASN A 215 6.67 8.93 22.76
CA ASN A 215 6.61 9.92 21.69
C ASN A 215 7.94 9.92 20.91
N TYR A 216 8.31 8.75 20.39
CA TYR A 216 9.53 8.62 19.58
C TYR A 216 9.49 9.60 18.39
N PRO A 217 10.52 10.42 18.19
CA PRO A 217 10.50 11.44 17.14
C PRO A 217 10.47 10.82 15.75
N LEU A 218 9.78 11.45 14.84
CA LEU A 218 9.81 11.05 13.44
C LEU A 218 11.14 11.50 12.81
N THR A 219 11.97 10.55 12.40
CA THR A 219 13.11 10.82 11.51
C THR A 219 12.68 10.59 10.09
N ALA A 220 12.60 11.65 9.28
CA ALA A 220 12.11 11.57 7.91
C ALA A 220 12.82 12.56 6.99
N LEU A 221 13.06 12.14 5.75
CA LEU A 221 13.46 13.05 4.67
C LEU A 221 12.24 13.85 4.22
N VAL A 222 12.37 15.17 4.24
CA VAL A 222 11.29 16.10 3.84
C VAL A 222 11.25 16.25 2.32
N VAL A 223 10.07 16.11 1.75
CA VAL A 223 9.79 16.33 0.33
C VAL A 223 8.81 17.49 0.21
N ASP A 224 9.34 18.70 0.11
CA ASP A 224 8.57 19.94 -0.09
C ASP A 224 8.66 20.35 -1.57
N ASP A 225 7.92 19.65 -2.40
CA ASP A 225 7.87 19.91 -3.84
C ASP A 225 6.42 19.92 -4.32
N ARG A 226 6.00 21.05 -4.88
CA ARG A 226 4.63 21.27 -5.39
C ARG A 226 4.22 20.28 -6.51
N THR A 227 5.17 19.55 -7.08
CA THR A 227 4.84 18.46 -8.03
C THR A 227 4.02 17.35 -7.38
N TYR A 228 4.08 17.20 -6.04
CA TYR A 228 3.30 16.24 -5.26
C TYR A 228 1.99 16.82 -4.69
N GLU A 229 1.58 18.02 -5.10
CA GLU A 229 0.30 18.61 -4.69
C GLU A 229 -0.87 17.66 -5.05
N ASP A 230 -1.76 17.41 -4.09
CA ASP A 230 -2.90 16.49 -4.21
C ASP A 230 -2.52 15.01 -4.44
N LEU A 231 -1.31 14.59 -4.07
CA LEU A 231 -0.91 13.19 -4.13
C LEU A 231 -1.85 12.33 -3.28
N HIS A 232 -2.55 11.39 -3.93
CA HIS A 232 -3.46 10.48 -3.24
C HIS A 232 -2.70 9.32 -2.56
N PRO A 233 -3.06 8.92 -1.32
CA PRO A 233 -2.39 7.83 -0.61
C PRO A 233 -2.23 6.54 -1.43
N GLY A 234 -3.26 6.17 -2.20
CA GLY A 234 -3.22 4.98 -3.07
C GLY A 234 -2.19 5.03 -4.19
N GLN A 235 -1.68 6.21 -4.56
CA GLN A 235 -0.65 6.37 -5.60
C GLN A 235 0.78 6.26 -5.05
N VAL A 236 0.95 6.48 -3.74
CA VAL A 236 2.26 6.51 -3.09
C VAL A 236 3.08 5.23 -3.31
N PRO A 237 2.50 4.01 -3.17
CA PRO A 237 3.29 2.78 -3.32
C PRO A 237 3.96 2.60 -4.68
N ALA A 238 3.33 3.11 -5.76
CA ALA A 238 3.92 3.05 -7.10
C ALA A 238 5.06 4.06 -7.32
N LEU A 239 5.19 5.05 -6.45
CA LEU A 239 6.21 6.10 -6.54
C LEU A 239 7.45 5.81 -5.70
N VAL A 240 7.36 4.84 -4.78
CA VAL A 240 8.49 4.46 -3.91
C VAL A 240 9.48 3.61 -4.71
N PRO A 241 10.75 4.06 -4.85
CA PRO A 241 11.76 3.31 -5.59
C PRO A 241 12.09 1.97 -4.90
N PRO A 242 12.25 0.87 -5.67
CA PRO A 242 12.49 -0.46 -5.13
C PRO A 242 13.94 -0.69 -4.63
N GLU A 243 14.84 0.27 -4.85
CA GLU A 243 16.26 0.16 -4.51
C GLU A 243 16.52 0.17 -3.01
N LYS A 244 15.63 0.80 -2.25
CA LYS A 244 15.70 0.87 -0.79
C LYS A 244 14.34 0.50 -0.18
N HIS A 245 14.40 0.00 1.03
CA HIS A 245 13.20 -0.35 1.80
C HIS A 245 12.78 0.86 2.65
N THR A 246 12.01 1.78 2.03
CA THR A 246 11.44 2.95 2.72
C THR A 246 10.50 2.47 3.83
N THR A 247 10.70 2.92 5.07
CA THR A 247 9.91 2.44 6.22
C THR A 247 8.44 2.81 6.10
N LEU A 248 8.14 4.07 5.82
CA LEU A 248 6.79 4.59 5.59
C LEU A 248 6.83 5.92 4.82
N VAL A 249 5.69 6.32 4.29
CA VAL A 249 5.47 7.67 3.74
C VAL A 249 4.35 8.34 4.51
N ALA A 250 4.63 9.51 5.08
CA ALA A 250 3.67 10.37 5.76
C ALA A 250 3.34 11.58 4.87
N LEU A 251 2.06 11.82 4.64
CA LEU A 251 1.57 12.93 3.82
C LEU A 251 1.08 14.05 4.74
N ALA A 252 1.60 15.26 4.53
CA ALA A 252 1.06 16.48 5.08
C ALA A 252 0.01 17.03 4.10
N ASP A 253 -1.23 16.63 4.27
CA ASP A 253 -2.37 16.95 3.42
C ASP A 253 -3.21 18.10 4.01
N THR A 254 -4.34 18.44 3.41
CA THR A 254 -5.26 19.48 3.89
C THR A 254 -5.73 19.23 5.32
N ARG A 255 -5.92 17.96 5.72
CA ARG A 255 -6.31 17.59 7.09
C ARG A 255 -5.25 18.00 8.09
N THR A 256 -3.97 17.85 7.75
CA THR A 256 -2.84 18.23 8.60
C THR A 256 -2.95 19.67 9.08
N PHE A 257 -3.40 20.57 8.22
CA PHE A 257 -3.46 22.01 8.50
C PHE A 257 -4.83 22.49 9.00
N THR A 258 -5.85 21.63 8.95
CA THR A 258 -7.23 22.00 9.35
C THR A 258 -7.68 21.33 10.65
N GLU A 259 -7.06 20.22 11.05
CA GLU A 259 -7.39 19.48 12.26
C GLU A 259 -6.33 19.68 13.36
N PRO A 260 -6.71 19.63 14.64
CA PRO A 260 -5.75 19.82 15.74
C PRO A 260 -4.75 18.66 15.85
N GLY A 261 -3.52 18.96 16.30
CA GLY A 261 -2.48 17.96 16.53
C GLY A 261 -1.68 17.55 15.28
N TRP A 262 -1.82 18.31 14.21
CA TRP A 262 -1.08 18.12 12.96
C TRP A 262 -1.15 16.66 12.46
N PRO A 263 -2.36 16.09 12.26
CA PRO A 263 -2.45 14.70 11.85
C PRO A 263 -1.80 14.49 10.49
N LEU A 264 -1.00 13.43 10.38
CA LEU A 264 -0.39 13.00 9.13
C LEU A 264 -1.11 11.78 8.59
N THR A 265 -1.33 11.75 7.28
CA THR A 265 -1.83 10.57 6.59
C THR A 265 -0.66 9.66 6.24
N VAL A 266 -0.45 8.62 7.04
CA VAL A 266 0.59 7.62 6.82
C VAL A 266 0.09 6.55 5.86
N VAL A 267 0.95 6.10 4.95
CA VAL A 267 0.59 5.18 3.88
C VAL A 267 1.31 3.86 4.03
N ASP A 268 0.55 2.76 4.00
CA ASP A 268 1.10 1.41 3.91
C ASP A 268 1.75 1.17 2.54
N LEU A 269 2.98 0.65 2.57
CA LEU A 269 3.74 0.34 1.36
C LEU A 269 3.78 -1.16 1.05
N TYR A 270 3.53 -2.03 2.04
CA TYR A 270 3.90 -3.44 1.96
C TYR A 270 2.76 -4.42 2.25
N GLU A 271 2.01 -4.24 3.34
CA GLU A 271 0.96 -5.20 3.74
C GLU A 271 -0.29 -5.03 2.88
N THR A 272 -0.82 -3.81 2.82
CA THR A 272 -1.94 -3.40 1.98
C THR A 272 -1.59 -2.06 1.31
N PRO A 273 -0.79 -2.07 0.23
CA PRO A 273 -0.24 -0.86 -0.36
C PRO A 273 -1.31 0.20 -0.64
N GLY A 274 -1.04 1.43 -0.18
CA GLY A 274 -1.96 2.54 -0.34
C GLY A 274 -3.07 2.64 0.70
N GLN A 275 -3.15 1.73 1.67
CA GLN A 275 -4.04 1.85 2.82
C GLN A 275 -3.55 3.00 3.71
N PRO A 276 -4.42 3.98 4.05
CA PRO A 276 -4.04 5.08 4.90
C PRO A 276 -4.28 4.78 6.38
N ALA A 277 -3.42 5.32 7.24
CA ALA A 277 -3.67 5.50 8.66
C ALA A 277 -3.46 6.98 9.02
N VAL A 278 -4.30 7.56 9.87
CA VAL A 278 -4.19 8.97 10.26
C VAL A 278 -3.77 9.05 11.71
N LEU A 279 -2.61 9.65 11.97
CA LEU A 279 -2.03 9.76 13.30
C LEU A 279 -1.60 11.20 13.60
N PRO A 280 -1.70 11.66 14.86
CA PRO A 280 -1.04 12.89 15.29
C PRO A 280 0.46 12.82 14.93
N CYS A 281 1.05 13.92 14.47
CA CYS A 281 2.44 13.94 14.00
C CYS A 281 3.43 13.37 15.03
N ARG A 282 3.20 13.60 16.33
CA ARG A 282 4.01 13.08 17.44
C ARG A 282 4.00 11.55 17.59
N LYS A 283 3.02 10.84 17.01
CA LYS A 283 2.91 9.38 17.08
C LYS A 283 3.49 8.65 15.87
N VAL A 284 3.78 9.38 14.79
CA VAL A 284 4.27 8.78 13.55
C VAL A 284 5.68 8.21 13.70
N GLY A 285 6.54 8.85 14.51
CA GLY A 285 7.87 8.32 14.80
C GLY A 285 7.84 6.97 15.53
N SER A 286 6.98 6.86 16.57
CA SER A 286 6.76 5.57 17.26
C SER A 286 6.23 4.49 16.32
N MET A 287 5.32 4.84 15.40
CA MET A 287 4.86 3.93 14.36
C MET A 287 6.02 3.47 13.45
N ALA A 288 6.82 4.42 12.94
CA ALA A 288 7.96 4.10 12.09
C ALA A 288 8.95 3.13 12.78
N CYS A 289 9.28 3.39 14.04
CA CYS A 289 10.14 2.53 14.84
C CYS A 289 9.54 1.11 15.00
N ASN A 290 8.26 0.99 15.35
CA ASN A 290 7.60 -0.30 15.53
C ASN A 290 7.54 -1.11 14.23
N LEU A 291 7.27 -0.47 13.10
CA LEU A 291 7.29 -1.14 11.80
C LEU A 291 8.70 -1.62 11.43
N GLN A 292 9.73 -0.79 11.68
CA GLN A 292 11.12 -1.12 11.35
C GLN A 292 11.64 -2.33 12.14
N ILE A 293 11.26 -2.46 13.42
CA ILE A 293 11.66 -3.58 14.26
C ILE A 293 10.67 -4.76 14.24
N ALA A 294 9.64 -4.70 13.39
CA ALA A 294 8.57 -5.69 13.27
C ALA A 294 7.87 -6.00 14.62
N ASN A 295 7.68 -4.99 15.46
CA ASN A 295 6.98 -5.11 16.74
C ASN A 295 5.46 -4.98 16.59
N MET A 296 5.02 -4.17 15.59
CA MET A 296 3.63 -3.96 15.22
C MET A 296 3.49 -3.97 13.70
N ASP A 297 2.33 -4.38 13.23
CA ASP A 297 1.96 -4.34 11.81
C ASP A 297 1.28 -2.99 11.49
N PHE A 298 1.28 -2.58 10.21
CA PHE A 298 0.62 -1.35 9.78
C PHE A 298 -0.87 -1.33 10.16
N ARG A 299 -1.56 -2.47 10.01
CA ARG A 299 -2.98 -2.63 10.35
C ARG A 299 -3.33 -2.30 11.80
N ASP A 300 -2.37 -2.39 12.73
CA ASP A 300 -2.59 -2.06 14.15
C ASP A 300 -2.81 -0.55 14.36
N TYR A 301 -2.41 0.27 13.41
CA TYR A 301 -2.59 1.72 13.41
C TYR A 301 -3.81 2.18 12.58
N VAL A 302 -4.46 1.28 11.86
CA VAL A 302 -5.62 1.63 11.04
C VAL A 302 -6.87 1.68 11.90
N ALA A 303 -7.55 2.84 11.91
CA ALA A 303 -8.81 3.02 12.60
C ALA A 303 -9.98 3.05 11.61
N ARG A 304 -11.11 2.43 11.96
CA ARG A 304 -12.35 2.59 11.21
C ARG A 304 -12.93 3.99 11.43
N GLU A 305 -13.59 4.54 10.42
CA GLU A 305 -14.33 5.77 10.56
C GLU A 305 -15.32 5.67 11.74
N GLY A 306 -15.30 6.70 12.61
CA GLY A 306 -16.15 6.75 13.81
C GLY A 306 -15.71 5.88 15.00
N THR A 307 -14.58 5.17 14.90
CA THR A 307 -13.97 4.48 16.04
C THR A 307 -12.83 5.31 16.62
N ARG A 308 -12.67 5.27 17.96
CA ARG A 308 -11.49 5.88 18.61
C ARG A 308 -10.31 4.95 18.46
N PRO A 309 -9.19 5.43 17.90
CA PRO A 309 -7.98 4.65 17.87
C PRO A 309 -7.40 4.44 19.27
N TRP A 310 -6.64 3.36 19.47
CA TRP A 310 -6.11 3.00 20.79
C TRP A 310 -5.16 4.06 21.38
N TRP A 311 -4.47 4.81 20.55
CA TRP A 311 -3.55 5.88 20.99
C TRP A 311 -4.25 7.13 21.53
N GLU A 312 -5.57 7.26 21.37
CA GLU A 312 -6.35 8.32 22.01
C GLU A 312 -6.74 7.98 23.47
N ASN A 313 -6.50 6.74 23.90
CA ASN A 313 -6.83 6.26 25.23
C ASN A 313 -5.61 6.08 26.15
N SER A 314 -4.42 6.44 25.66
CA SER A 314 -3.15 6.35 26.38
C SER A 314 -2.73 7.69 26.98
#